data_db9ae90cc816bdfce1bbdf7887c447a4
#
_entry.id   db9ae90cc816bdfce1bbdf7887c447a4
#
_cell.length_a   1.000
_cell.length_b   1.000
_cell.length_c   1.000
_cell.angle_alpha   90.00
_cell.angle_beta   90.00
_cell.angle_gamma   90.00
#
_symmetry.space_group_name_H-M   'P 1'
#
loop_
_entity.id
_entity.type
_entity.pdbx_description
1 polymer ?
#
loop_
_entity_poly.entity_id
_entity_poly.type
_entity_poly.pdbx_seq_one_letter_code
_entity_poly.pdbx_strand_id
1 'polypeptide(L)'
;MFDRFALYVVSVFLPTVLFADVPAFNDATPQRYKLTARASELDPKTKEHPEIDFVFEKGGKAQDVENAAVDTSVAPQGKLVIWLMGHNDLLFERLNSYGLHAIQVSYANKWFGKLCQPKPKDMFARGNIRLEAAIGEDVSDEIDVPKPDGMMERSFQFVKWLAKQNPQGKWEQFISADGKGIRWDKVVISGSSHGST
;
A
#
# COMPACT_ATOMS: atom_id res chain seq x y z
N MET A 1 14.36 -42.21 59.99
CA MET A 1 14.80 -40.92 59.44
C MET A 1 14.50 -41.01 57.93
N PHE A 2 13.29 -40.49 57.53
CA PHE A 2 12.83 -40.60 56.15
C PHE A 2 12.94 -39.20 55.55
N ASP A 3 13.87 -39.04 54.57
CA ASP A 3 14.01 -37.83 53.78
C ASP A 3 12.82 -37.68 52.80
N ARG A 4 12.09 -36.57 52.93
CA ARG A 4 11.05 -36.20 51.99
C ARG A 4 11.65 -35.43 50.82
N PHE A 5 11.75 -36.06 49.67
CA PHE A 5 12.04 -35.35 48.40
C PHE A 5 10.79 -34.58 47.99
N ALA A 6 10.86 -33.27 47.97
CA ALA A 6 9.87 -32.40 47.39
C ALA A 6 10.09 -32.27 45.88
N LEU A 7 9.16 -32.79 45.09
CA LEU A 7 9.19 -32.66 43.63
C LEU A 7 8.62 -31.27 43.26
N TYR A 8 9.47 -30.35 42.81
CA TYR A 8 9.05 -29.08 42.25
C TYR A 8 8.66 -29.25 40.79
N VAL A 9 7.37 -29.14 40.45
CA VAL A 9 6.88 -29.05 39.08
C VAL A 9 6.99 -27.60 38.63
N VAL A 10 7.94 -27.30 37.78
CA VAL A 10 8.06 -25.98 37.11
C VAL A 10 7.15 -26.00 35.90
N SER A 11 5.99 -25.34 36.00
CA SER A 11 5.12 -25.12 34.85
C SER A 11 5.67 -24.00 33.98
N VAL A 12 6.23 -24.35 32.85
CA VAL A 12 6.68 -23.39 31.83
C VAL A 12 5.45 -22.95 31.01
N PHE A 13 4.95 -21.75 31.29
CA PHE A 13 3.96 -21.11 30.44
C PHE A 13 4.67 -20.62 29.17
N LEU A 14 4.53 -21.36 28.09
CA LEU A 14 4.86 -20.85 26.74
C LEU A 14 3.75 -19.85 26.34
N PRO A 15 4.11 -18.59 26.02
CA PRO A 15 3.12 -17.66 25.50
C PRO A 15 2.61 -18.21 24.15
N THR A 16 1.33 -18.52 24.08
CA THR A 16 0.65 -18.81 22.82
C THR A 16 0.63 -17.50 22.03
N VAL A 17 1.48 -17.38 21.04
CA VAL A 17 1.40 -16.29 20.07
C VAL A 17 0.12 -16.55 19.26
N LEU A 18 -0.94 -15.84 19.57
CA LEU A 18 -2.15 -15.79 18.77
C LEU A 18 -1.77 -15.11 17.46
N PHE A 19 -1.47 -15.89 16.44
CA PHE A 19 -1.47 -15.40 15.08
C PHE A 19 -2.90 -14.94 14.78
N ALA A 20 -3.06 -13.64 14.49
CA ALA A 20 -4.36 -13.14 14.05
C ALA A 20 -4.75 -13.96 12.82
N ASP A 21 -5.91 -14.64 12.88
CA ASP A 21 -6.39 -15.46 11.79
C ASP A 21 -6.49 -14.62 10.52
N VAL A 22 -5.75 -15.05 9.48
CA VAL A 22 -5.84 -14.46 8.15
C VAL A 22 -7.13 -14.97 7.54
N PRO A 23 -8.06 -14.08 7.13
CA PRO A 23 -9.33 -14.51 6.55
C PRO A 23 -9.08 -15.32 5.28
N ALA A 24 -9.55 -16.57 5.25
CA ALA A 24 -9.51 -17.39 4.05
C ALA A 24 -10.37 -16.75 2.95
N PHE A 25 -9.96 -16.94 1.70
CA PHE A 25 -10.81 -16.57 0.57
C PHE A 25 -12.07 -17.44 0.53
N ASN A 26 -13.21 -16.80 0.24
CA ASN A 26 -14.46 -17.50 -0.02
C ASN A 26 -14.86 -17.22 -1.48
N ASP A 27 -14.14 -17.83 -2.38
CA ASP A 27 -14.35 -17.69 -3.82
C ASP A 27 -14.81 -19.03 -4.40
N ALA A 28 -15.99 -19.04 -5.01
CA ALA A 28 -16.56 -20.24 -5.64
C ALA A 28 -15.80 -20.66 -6.92
N THR A 29 -15.06 -19.71 -7.51
CA THR A 29 -14.23 -19.91 -8.71
C THR A 29 -12.86 -19.29 -8.50
N PRO A 30 -12.00 -19.92 -7.66
CA PRO A 30 -10.71 -19.36 -7.32
C PRO A 30 -9.86 -19.08 -8.55
N GLN A 31 -9.36 -17.84 -8.63
CA GLN A 31 -8.58 -17.35 -9.76
C GLN A 31 -7.75 -16.13 -9.40
N ARG A 32 -6.88 -15.72 -10.31
CA ARG A 32 -6.22 -14.44 -10.21
C ARG A 32 -7.12 -13.32 -10.74
N TYR A 33 -7.37 -12.34 -9.90
CA TYR A 33 -8.05 -11.10 -10.25
C TYR A 33 -7.00 -10.01 -10.53
N LYS A 34 -7.20 -9.28 -11.64
CA LYS A 34 -6.47 -8.05 -11.97
C LYS A 34 -7.52 -6.94 -12.10
N LEU A 35 -7.33 -5.87 -11.35
CA LEU A 35 -8.26 -4.74 -11.33
C LEU A 35 -7.50 -3.44 -11.60
N THR A 36 -8.13 -2.55 -12.31
CA THR A 36 -7.61 -1.21 -12.59
C THR A 36 -8.69 -0.18 -12.36
N ALA A 37 -8.28 1.00 -11.89
CA ALA A 37 -9.15 2.16 -11.78
C ALA A 37 -8.32 3.42 -12.02
N ARG A 38 -8.99 4.55 -12.24
CA ARG A 38 -8.34 5.86 -12.26
C ARG A 38 -8.48 6.53 -10.90
N ALA A 39 -7.40 7.09 -10.38
CA ALA A 39 -7.44 7.80 -9.10
C ALA A 39 -8.47 8.94 -9.10
N SER A 40 -8.59 9.66 -10.23
CA SER A 40 -9.58 10.73 -10.43
C SER A 40 -11.05 10.25 -10.40
N GLU A 41 -11.29 8.96 -10.68
CA GLU A 41 -12.61 8.35 -10.61
C GLU A 41 -12.92 7.82 -9.20
N LEU A 42 -11.88 7.43 -8.44
CA LEU A 42 -12.01 6.90 -7.10
C LEU A 42 -12.28 7.97 -6.05
N ASP A 43 -11.62 9.10 -6.17
CA ASP A 43 -11.82 10.27 -5.30
C ASP A 43 -11.91 11.56 -6.13
N PRO A 44 -13.08 12.18 -6.22
CA PRO A 44 -13.27 13.42 -6.98
C PRO A 44 -12.53 14.63 -6.38
N LYS A 45 -11.91 14.48 -5.22
CA LYS A 45 -11.06 15.51 -4.60
C LYS A 45 -9.62 15.49 -5.12
N THR A 46 -9.21 14.43 -5.84
CA THR A 46 -7.89 14.35 -6.44
C THR A 46 -7.71 15.43 -7.50
N LYS A 47 -6.50 15.96 -7.62
CA LYS A 47 -6.15 17.02 -8.55
C LYS A 47 -4.88 16.70 -9.32
N GLU A 48 -4.69 17.43 -10.39
CA GLU A 48 -3.43 17.46 -11.11
C GLU A 48 -2.47 18.44 -10.44
N HIS A 49 -1.17 18.13 -10.53
CA HIS A 49 -0.06 18.96 -10.07
C HIS A 49 0.94 19.14 -11.23
N PRO A 50 0.58 19.94 -12.25
CA PRO A 50 1.39 20.09 -13.46
C PRO A 50 2.76 20.74 -13.17
N GLU A 51 2.88 21.50 -12.08
CA GLU A 51 4.14 22.09 -11.61
C GLU A 51 5.20 21.02 -11.28
N ILE A 52 4.77 19.79 -10.94
CA ILE A 52 5.66 18.63 -10.71
C ILE A 52 5.46 17.52 -11.75
N ASP A 53 4.88 17.84 -12.91
CA ASP A 53 4.61 16.89 -14.01
C ASP A 53 3.63 15.75 -13.63
N PHE A 54 2.79 15.95 -12.63
CA PHE A 54 1.74 15.02 -12.25
C PHE A 54 0.40 15.48 -12.85
N VAL A 55 0.01 14.81 -13.95
CA VAL A 55 -1.23 15.10 -14.69
C VAL A 55 -2.00 13.80 -14.93
N PHE A 56 -3.31 13.89 -15.12
CA PHE A 56 -4.16 12.71 -15.34
C PHE A 56 -4.11 12.21 -16.79
N GLU A 57 -3.76 13.10 -17.74
CA GLU A 57 -3.61 12.74 -19.15
C GLU A 57 -2.31 13.31 -19.70
N LYS A 58 -1.56 12.48 -20.44
CA LYS A 58 -0.35 12.92 -21.15
C LYS A 58 -0.21 12.17 -22.46
N GLY A 59 -0.20 12.89 -23.59
CA GLY A 59 -0.07 12.28 -24.89
C GLY A 59 -1.19 11.29 -25.23
N GLY A 60 -2.43 11.58 -24.84
CA GLY A 60 -3.60 10.72 -25.04
C GLY A 60 -3.62 9.45 -24.20
N LYS A 61 -2.81 9.39 -23.13
CA LYS A 61 -2.74 8.24 -22.21
C LYS A 61 -3.03 8.68 -20.79
N ALA A 62 -3.89 7.92 -20.09
CA ALA A 62 -4.12 8.09 -18.68
C ALA A 62 -2.84 7.88 -17.86
N GLN A 63 -2.58 8.78 -16.92
CA GLN A 63 -1.40 8.78 -16.06
C GLN A 63 -1.72 8.47 -14.59
N ASP A 64 -3.00 8.52 -14.22
CA ASP A 64 -3.53 8.28 -12.87
C ASP A 64 -4.10 6.86 -12.70
N VAL A 65 -3.65 5.91 -13.52
CA VAL A 65 -4.06 4.51 -13.43
C VAL A 65 -3.47 3.85 -12.20
N GLU A 66 -4.33 3.20 -11.44
CA GLU A 66 -3.99 2.37 -10.29
C GLU A 66 -4.26 0.90 -10.64
N ASN A 67 -3.41 0.02 -10.17
CA ASN A 67 -3.43 -1.41 -10.50
C ASN A 67 -3.45 -2.25 -9.24
N ALA A 68 -4.25 -3.32 -9.24
CA ALA A 68 -4.31 -4.28 -8.17
C ALA A 68 -4.34 -5.72 -8.70
N ALA A 69 -3.80 -6.64 -7.90
CA ALA A 69 -3.95 -8.07 -8.16
C ALA A 69 -3.99 -8.88 -6.87
N VAL A 70 -4.78 -9.94 -6.90
CA VAL A 70 -4.87 -10.98 -5.89
C VAL A 70 -5.16 -12.32 -6.53
N ASP A 71 -4.61 -13.40 -6.01
CA ASP A 71 -4.90 -14.77 -6.46
C ASP A 71 -5.64 -15.52 -5.35
N THR A 72 -6.94 -15.77 -5.54
CA THR A 72 -7.77 -16.44 -4.56
C THR A 72 -7.62 -17.98 -4.57
N SER A 73 -6.87 -18.51 -5.52
CA SER A 73 -6.49 -19.94 -5.57
C SER A 73 -5.30 -20.27 -4.65
N VAL A 74 -4.62 -19.26 -4.12
CA VAL A 74 -3.46 -19.38 -3.22
C VAL A 74 -3.85 -18.98 -1.81
N ALA A 75 -3.39 -19.71 -0.79
CA ALA A 75 -3.66 -19.38 0.60
C ALA A 75 -3.17 -17.96 0.95
N PRO A 76 -4.03 -17.10 1.53
CA PRO A 76 -3.68 -15.71 1.78
C PRO A 76 -2.66 -15.56 2.91
N GLN A 77 -1.73 -14.62 2.76
CA GLN A 77 -0.76 -14.25 3.81
C GLN A 77 -1.25 -13.09 4.68
N GLY A 78 -2.39 -12.48 4.36
CA GLY A 78 -2.92 -11.33 5.11
C GLY A 78 -2.04 -10.08 5.05
N LYS A 79 -1.23 -9.96 4.00
CA LYS A 79 -0.35 -8.81 3.76
C LYS A 79 -0.64 -8.17 2.42
N LEU A 80 -0.59 -6.84 2.40
CA LEU A 80 -0.74 -5.98 1.23
C LEU A 80 0.62 -5.40 0.85
N VAL A 81 1.06 -5.63 -0.37
CA VAL A 81 2.24 -4.96 -0.93
C VAL A 81 1.79 -3.73 -1.70
N ILE A 82 2.32 -2.56 -1.33
CA ILE A 82 2.16 -1.32 -2.09
C ILE A 82 3.44 -1.10 -2.88
N TRP A 83 3.34 -1.15 -4.20
CA TRP A 83 4.45 -0.98 -5.13
C TRP A 83 4.53 0.48 -5.61
N LEU A 84 5.64 1.16 -5.30
CA LEU A 84 5.84 2.60 -5.55
C LEU A 84 6.65 2.86 -6.84
N MET A 85 6.26 2.20 -7.93
CA MET A 85 6.81 2.44 -9.27
C MET A 85 5.74 2.15 -10.32
N GLY A 86 6.08 2.29 -11.61
CA GLY A 86 5.21 1.86 -12.70
C GLY A 86 4.78 0.41 -12.55
N HIS A 87 3.57 0.10 -13.00
CA HIS A 87 3.01 -1.25 -12.89
C HIS A 87 3.93 -2.31 -13.51
N ASN A 88 4.03 -3.46 -12.84
CA ASN A 88 4.84 -4.59 -13.27
C ASN A 88 4.04 -5.90 -13.08
N ASP A 89 3.50 -6.41 -14.18
CA ASP A 89 2.68 -7.62 -14.19
C ASP A 89 3.41 -8.85 -13.63
N LEU A 90 4.70 -9.04 -13.97
CA LEU A 90 5.48 -10.19 -13.51
C LEU A 90 5.73 -10.13 -11.99
N LEU A 91 5.99 -8.93 -11.45
CA LEU A 91 6.12 -8.74 -10.02
C LEU A 91 4.82 -9.08 -9.30
N PHE A 92 3.69 -8.55 -9.80
CA PHE A 92 2.37 -8.81 -9.21
C PHE A 92 2.01 -10.29 -9.27
N GLU A 93 2.31 -10.94 -10.39
CA GLU A 93 2.16 -12.38 -10.53
C GLU A 93 2.96 -13.15 -9.48
N ARG A 94 4.22 -12.76 -9.28
CA ARG A 94 5.08 -13.38 -8.28
C ARG A 94 4.57 -13.15 -6.86
N LEU A 95 4.15 -11.93 -6.52
CA LEU A 95 3.59 -11.62 -5.20
C LEU A 95 2.32 -12.44 -4.93
N ASN A 96 1.41 -12.50 -5.91
CA ASN A 96 0.18 -13.29 -5.77
C ASN A 96 0.45 -14.79 -5.63
N SER A 97 1.47 -15.35 -6.30
CA SER A 97 1.84 -16.76 -6.13
C SER A 97 2.31 -17.12 -4.73
N TYR A 98 2.64 -16.13 -3.91
CA TYR A 98 2.91 -16.27 -2.47
C TYR A 98 1.70 -15.93 -1.58
N GLY A 99 0.52 -15.71 -2.13
CA GLY A 99 -0.67 -15.34 -1.36
C GLY A 99 -0.68 -13.89 -0.86
N LEU A 100 0.16 -13.02 -1.42
CA LEU A 100 0.18 -11.60 -1.11
C LEU A 100 -0.79 -10.84 -2.02
N HIS A 101 -1.47 -9.85 -1.45
CA HIS A 101 -2.18 -8.83 -2.23
C HIS A 101 -1.19 -7.81 -2.74
N ALA A 102 -1.40 -7.27 -3.93
CA ALA A 102 -0.52 -6.27 -4.52
C ALA A 102 -1.34 -5.10 -5.08
N ILE A 103 -0.92 -3.88 -4.77
CA ILE A 103 -1.44 -2.67 -5.41
C ILE A 103 -0.28 -1.78 -5.87
N GLN A 104 -0.53 -1.01 -6.92
CA GLN A 104 0.29 0.11 -7.35
C GLN A 104 -0.63 1.32 -7.47
N VAL A 105 -0.27 2.40 -6.81
CA VAL A 105 -1.03 3.63 -6.82
C VAL A 105 -0.31 4.72 -7.58
N SER A 106 -1.09 5.55 -8.26
CA SER A 106 -0.61 6.78 -8.88
C SER A 106 -0.75 7.91 -7.86
N TYR A 107 0.35 8.56 -7.51
CA TYR A 107 0.39 9.68 -6.57
C TYR A 107 1.38 10.74 -7.04
N ALA A 108 1.40 11.91 -6.41
CA ALA A 108 2.20 13.07 -6.83
C ALA A 108 3.71 12.86 -6.61
N ASN A 109 4.33 11.95 -7.36
CA ASN A 109 5.73 11.52 -7.20
C ASN A 109 6.67 11.89 -8.38
N LYS A 110 6.21 12.68 -9.36
CA LYS A 110 7.04 13.00 -10.55
C LYS A 110 7.97 14.21 -10.37
N TRP A 111 8.00 14.80 -9.21
CA TRP A 111 8.77 15.99 -8.86
C TRP A 111 10.30 15.84 -9.03
N PHE A 112 10.83 14.61 -8.97
CA PHE A 112 12.29 14.38 -8.93
C PHE A 112 13.04 15.05 -10.09
N GLY A 113 12.57 14.90 -11.32
CA GLY A 113 13.21 15.49 -12.50
C GLY A 113 13.19 17.02 -12.51
N LYS A 114 12.18 17.63 -11.89
CA LYS A 114 12.03 19.09 -11.84
C LYS A 114 12.73 19.76 -10.66
N LEU A 115 12.66 19.15 -9.48
CA LEU A 115 13.06 19.77 -8.23
C LEU A 115 14.43 19.31 -7.72
N CYS A 116 15.00 18.24 -8.28
CA CYS A 116 16.30 17.74 -7.83
C CYS A 116 17.48 18.15 -8.72
N GLN A 117 17.25 18.95 -9.76
CA GLN A 117 18.28 19.50 -10.62
C GLN A 117 17.98 20.98 -10.90
N PRO A 118 18.83 21.91 -10.43
CA PRO A 118 20.04 21.69 -9.64
C PRO A 118 19.76 21.12 -8.23
N LYS A 119 20.79 20.60 -7.59
CA LYS A 119 20.69 20.05 -6.23
C LYS A 119 20.14 21.10 -5.26
N PRO A 120 19.08 20.82 -4.49
CA PRO A 120 18.56 21.73 -3.47
C PRO A 120 19.65 22.16 -2.49
N LYS A 121 19.59 23.41 -2.02
CA LYS A 121 20.51 23.93 -0.99
C LYS A 121 20.24 23.32 0.37
N ASP A 122 18.96 23.16 0.70
CA ASP A 122 18.54 22.47 1.92
C ASP A 122 18.73 20.96 1.78
N MET A 123 19.45 20.38 2.72
CA MET A 123 19.69 18.92 2.75
C MET A 123 18.44 18.09 3.04
N PHE A 124 17.43 18.67 3.67
CA PHE A 124 16.18 18.00 4.02
C PHE A 124 15.10 18.15 2.94
N ALA A 125 15.26 19.08 1.99
CA ALA A 125 14.25 19.39 0.98
C ALA A 125 13.69 18.13 0.27
N ARG A 126 14.56 17.19 -0.13
CA ARG A 126 14.12 15.95 -0.79
C ARG A 126 13.34 15.03 0.13
N GLY A 127 13.69 14.99 1.41
CA GLY A 127 12.98 14.23 2.44
C GLY A 127 11.58 14.81 2.68
N ASN A 128 11.49 16.13 2.82
CA ASN A 128 10.24 16.84 3.03
C ASN A 128 9.30 16.68 1.84
N ILE A 129 9.79 16.85 0.61
CA ILE A 129 9.01 16.60 -0.62
C ILE A 129 8.45 15.17 -0.64
N ARG A 130 9.26 14.17 -0.29
CA ARG A 130 8.79 12.77 -0.24
C ARG A 130 7.74 12.54 0.83
N LEU A 131 7.96 13.11 2.00
CA LEU A 131 7.03 13.01 3.11
C LEU A 131 5.69 13.61 2.71
N GLU A 132 5.69 14.83 2.17
CA GLU A 132 4.47 15.48 1.70
C GLU A 132 3.76 14.67 0.61
N ALA A 133 4.47 14.23 -0.42
CA ALA A 133 3.91 13.38 -1.47
C ALA A 133 3.36 12.04 -0.93
N ALA A 134 3.84 11.57 0.23
CA ALA A 134 3.32 10.36 0.86
C ALA A 134 2.08 10.62 1.72
N ILE A 135 2.10 11.62 2.59
CA ILE A 135 1.06 11.84 3.61
C ILE A 135 0.03 12.92 3.23
N GLY A 136 0.39 13.83 2.29
CA GLY A 136 -0.47 14.94 1.90
C GLY A 136 -0.63 16.00 2.98
N GLU A 137 0.43 16.29 3.74
CA GLU A 137 0.52 17.36 4.72
C GLU A 137 1.60 18.35 4.28
N ASP A 138 1.36 19.64 4.49
CA ASP A 138 2.26 20.75 4.13
C ASP A 138 3.54 20.70 5.01
N VAL A 139 4.57 20.05 4.51
CA VAL A 139 5.88 19.89 5.17
C VAL A 139 7.06 20.33 4.30
N SER A 140 6.78 20.73 3.05
CA SER A 140 7.78 21.15 2.06
C SER A 140 7.41 22.51 1.46
N ASP A 141 8.36 23.44 1.43
CA ASP A 141 8.20 24.71 0.70
C ASP A 141 8.26 24.56 -0.84
N GLU A 142 8.55 23.37 -1.33
CA GLU A 142 8.84 23.12 -2.76
C GLU A 142 7.65 22.54 -3.53
N ILE A 143 6.67 21.95 -2.85
CA ILE A 143 5.46 21.38 -3.44
C ILE A 143 4.24 21.69 -2.57
N ASP A 144 3.05 21.55 -3.15
CA ASP A 144 1.77 21.61 -2.45
C ASP A 144 0.95 20.39 -2.87
N VAL A 145 1.07 19.29 -2.12
CA VAL A 145 0.37 18.04 -2.38
C VAL A 145 -0.63 17.79 -1.26
N PRO A 146 -1.92 18.10 -1.45
CA PRO A 146 -2.93 17.90 -0.44
C PRO A 146 -3.23 16.40 -0.22
N LYS A 147 -3.81 16.08 0.92
CA LYS A 147 -4.09 14.71 1.37
C LYS A 147 -4.72 13.79 0.31
N PRO A 148 -5.72 14.21 -0.51
CA PRO A 148 -6.30 13.35 -1.54
C PRO A 148 -5.29 12.87 -2.59
N ASP A 149 -4.18 13.56 -2.78
CA ASP A 149 -3.17 13.28 -3.79
C ASP A 149 -1.93 12.59 -3.21
N GLY A 150 -1.87 12.48 -1.89
CA GLY A 150 -0.83 11.75 -1.17
C GLY A 150 -0.99 10.23 -1.33
N MET A 151 0.12 9.52 -1.36
CA MET A 151 0.20 8.06 -1.53
C MET A 151 -0.69 7.30 -0.53
N MET A 152 -0.71 7.73 0.73
CA MET A 152 -1.45 7.06 1.79
C MET A 152 -2.97 7.13 1.55
N GLU A 153 -3.50 8.31 1.23
CA GLU A 153 -4.93 8.48 0.97
C GLU A 153 -5.34 7.78 -0.33
N ARG A 154 -4.56 7.88 -1.39
CA ARG A 154 -4.82 7.18 -2.65
C ARG A 154 -4.85 5.66 -2.45
N SER A 155 -3.90 5.12 -1.69
CA SER A 155 -3.91 3.69 -1.34
C SER A 155 -5.19 3.31 -0.57
N PHE A 156 -5.65 4.16 0.35
CA PHE A 156 -6.87 3.91 1.12
C PHE A 156 -8.13 3.94 0.22
N GLN A 157 -8.30 4.94 -0.62
CA GLN A 157 -9.45 5.03 -1.52
C GLN A 157 -9.46 3.86 -2.52
N PHE A 158 -8.30 3.46 -3.02
CA PHE A 158 -8.21 2.31 -3.90
C PHE A 158 -8.58 0.99 -3.21
N VAL A 159 -8.04 0.71 -2.02
CA VAL A 159 -8.40 -0.49 -1.24
C VAL A 159 -9.89 -0.50 -0.89
N LYS A 160 -10.46 0.64 -0.56
CA LYS A 160 -11.89 0.78 -0.28
C LYS A 160 -12.76 0.48 -1.51
N TRP A 161 -12.32 0.90 -2.69
CA TRP A 161 -12.96 0.57 -3.97
C TRP A 161 -12.82 -0.93 -4.27
N LEU A 162 -11.62 -1.50 -4.13
CA LEU A 162 -11.34 -2.93 -4.32
C LEU A 162 -12.21 -3.82 -3.43
N ALA A 163 -12.43 -3.43 -2.17
CA ALA A 163 -13.30 -4.17 -1.26
C ALA A 163 -14.75 -4.26 -1.77
N LYS A 164 -15.20 -3.26 -2.53
CA LYS A 164 -16.55 -3.25 -3.14
C LYS A 164 -16.58 -4.00 -4.47
N GLN A 165 -15.55 -3.84 -5.31
CA GLN A 165 -15.53 -4.39 -6.66
C GLN A 165 -15.14 -5.86 -6.71
N ASN A 166 -14.34 -6.33 -5.75
CA ASN A 166 -13.85 -7.70 -5.67
C ASN A 166 -13.94 -8.21 -4.23
N PRO A 167 -15.15 -8.52 -3.74
CA PRO A 167 -15.34 -9.06 -2.38
C PRO A 167 -14.61 -10.38 -2.17
N GLN A 168 -14.42 -11.18 -3.24
CA GLN A 168 -13.68 -12.45 -3.20
C GLN A 168 -12.23 -12.26 -2.75
N GLY A 169 -11.63 -11.14 -3.08
CA GLY A 169 -10.25 -10.80 -2.73
C GLY A 169 -10.05 -10.40 -1.27
N LYS A 170 -11.11 -10.23 -0.48
CA LYS A 170 -11.02 -9.90 0.96
C LYS A 170 -10.19 -8.65 1.26
N TRP A 171 -10.30 -7.62 0.42
CA TRP A 171 -9.55 -6.36 0.54
C TRP A 171 -9.90 -5.57 1.81
N GLU A 172 -11.11 -5.75 2.35
CA GLU A 172 -11.59 -5.11 3.57
C GLU A 172 -10.70 -5.39 4.79
N GLN A 173 -9.95 -6.48 4.80
CA GLN A 173 -9.00 -6.81 5.88
C GLN A 173 -7.86 -5.80 6.03
N PHE A 174 -7.63 -4.96 5.01
CA PHE A 174 -6.60 -3.92 5.01
C PHE A 174 -7.15 -2.54 5.37
N ILE A 175 -8.45 -2.42 5.60
CA ILE A 175 -9.06 -1.19 6.09
C ILE A 175 -9.01 -1.17 7.61
N SER A 176 -8.66 -0.03 8.20
CA SER A 176 -8.66 0.16 9.65
C SER A 176 -10.07 -0.07 10.26
N ALA A 177 -10.13 -0.46 11.52
CA ALA A 177 -11.40 -0.80 12.18
C ALA A 177 -12.40 0.37 12.22
N ASP A 178 -11.90 1.61 12.25
CA ASP A 178 -12.71 2.82 12.18
C ASP A 178 -13.14 3.21 10.75
N GLY A 179 -12.68 2.47 9.74
CA GLY A 179 -12.98 2.69 8.33
C GLY A 179 -12.35 3.94 7.71
N LYS A 180 -11.35 4.57 8.38
CA LYS A 180 -10.80 5.87 7.98
C LYS A 180 -9.39 5.81 7.39
N GLY A 181 -8.82 4.63 7.22
CA GLY A 181 -7.47 4.47 6.70
C GLY A 181 -7.10 3.02 6.43
N ILE A 182 -5.83 2.80 6.14
CA ILE A 182 -5.25 1.49 5.93
C ILE A 182 -4.70 0.93 7.25
N ARG A 183 -4.77 -0.37 7.40
CA ARG A 183 -4.05 -1.13 8.44
C ARG A 183 -2.58 -1.25 8.07
N TRP A 184 -1.78 -0.25 8.41
CA TRP A 184 -0.36 -0.19 8.08
C TRP A 184 0.45 -1.33 8.69
N ASP A 185 -0.03 -1.95 9.77
CA ASP A 185 0.53 -3.17 10.36
C ASP A 185 0.49 -4.39 9.41
N LYS A 186 -0.37 -4.35 8.39
CA LYS A 186 -0.51 -5.37 7.35
C LYS A 186 0.15 -5.01 6.03
N VAL A 187 0.79 -3.83 5.93
CA VAL A 187 1.36 -3.32 4.69
C VAL A 187 2.86 -3.59 4.61
N VAL A 188 3.30 -3.93 3.42
CA VAL A 188 4.71 -3.92 3.00
C VAL A 188 4.84 -2.88 1.90
N ILE A 189 5.58 -1.81 2.16
CA ILE A 189 5.91 -0.82 1.12
C ILE A 189 7.15 -1.32 0.39
N SER A 190 7.08 -1.33 -0.94
CA SER A 190 8.18 -1.75 -1.81
C SER A 190 8.28 -0.82 -3.01
N GLY A 191 9.47 -0.66 -3.55
CA GLY A 191 9.69 0.21 -4.69
C GLY A 191 11.02 -0.06 -5.37
N SER A 192 11.28 0.65 -6.45
CA SER A 192 12.54 0.63 -7.18
C SER A 192 12.98 2.06 -7.46
N SER A 193 14.30 2.32 -7.52
CA SER A 193 14.84 3.65 -7.81
C SER A 193 14.24 4.72 -6.87
N HIS A 194 13.55 5.71 -7.41
CA HIS A 194 12.90 6.77 -6.63
C HIS A 194 11.84 6.23 -5.62
N GLY A 195 11.17 5.14 -5.93
CA GLY A 195 10.19 4.50 -5.03
C GLY A 195 10.81 3.66 -3.91
N SER A 196 12.14 3.50 -3.86
CA SER A 196 12.84 2.67 -2.86
C SER A 196 13.58 3.47 -1.79
N THR A 197 13.40 4.77 -1.75
CA THR A 197 14.16 5.68 -0.85
C THR A 197 13.27 6.35 0.16
#